data_c85e320f707861dfc814ba3b23992563
#
_entry.id   c85e320f707861dfc814ba3b23992563
#
_cell.length_a   1.000
_cell.length_b   1.000
_cell.length_c   1.000
_cell.angle_alpha   90.00
_cell.angle_beta   90.00
_cell.angle_gamma   90.00
#
_symmetry.space_group_name_H-M   'P 1'
#
loop_
_entity.id
_entity.type
_entity.pdbx_description
1 polymer ?
#
loop_
_entity_poly.entity_id
_entity_poly.type
_entity_poly.pdbx_seq_one_letter_code
_entity_poly.pdbx_strand_id
1 'polypeptide(L)'
;MTKRALLGVAALLFMSLPAVSQTKAAAPAAGPSLYKRLGGYDAIAAVTDDFVVRLVTDKQIGRFLVGLSDSSKARLRQNFVDQVCQATGGPCVYVGRDTKTAHKGLGITGSDWDVSVKLLVETLDKFKVPQKEKDDLLAIVSSLKADIVEKP
;
A
#
# COMPACT_ATOMS: atom_id res chain seq x y z
N MET A 1 -25.93 -21.40 81.09
CA MET A 1 -26.69 -21.33 79.85
C MET A 1 -26.03 -20.29 78.98
N THR A 2 -25.05 -20.70 78.17
CA THR A 2 -24.19 -19.80 77.34
C THR A 2 -24.38 -20.14 75.88
N LYS A 3 -25.01 -19.26 75.10
CA LYS A 3 -25.15 -19.39 73.64
C LYS A 3 -23.88 -18.81 72.97
N ARG A 4 -23.12 -19.65 72.29
CA ARG A 4 -22.00 -19.23 71.41
C ARG A 4 -22.54 -18.89 70.05
N ALA A 5 -22.39 -17.63 69.64
CA ALA A 5 -22.61 -17.15 68.26
C ALA A 5 -21.35 -17.44 67.41
N LEU A 6 -21.54 -18.15 66.30
CA LEU A 6 -20.52 -18.37 65.26
C LEU A 6 -20.65 -17.26 64.23
N LEU A 7 -19.62 -16.41 64.12
CA LEU A 7 -19.48 -15.46 63.03
C LEU A 7 -18.84 -16.21 61.84
N GLY A 8 -19.61 -16.33 60.74
CA GLY A 8 -19.10 -16.78 59.45
C GLY A 8 -18.51 -15.60 58.71
N VAL A 9 -17.21 -15.69 58.43
CA VAL A 9 -16.51 -14.74 57.56
C VAL A 9 -16.68 -15.21 56.10
N ALA A 10 -17.49 -14.48 55.34
CA ALA A 10 -17.59 -14.68 53.89
C ALA A 10 -16.45 -13.96 53.18
N ALA A 11 -15.48 -14.69 52.67
CA ALA A 11 -14.41 -14.17 51.83
C ALA A 11 -14.93 -13.95 50.40
N LEU A 12 -15.13 -12.68 50.02
CA LEU A 12 -15.42 -12.29 48.63
C LEU A 12 -14.13 -12.34 47.81
N LEU A 13 -14.00 -13.35 46.93
CA LEU A 13 -12.98 -13.39 45.90
C LEU A 13 -13.37 -12.40 44.81
N PHE A 14 -12.66 -11.27 44.71
CA PHE A 14 -12.70 -10.40 43.56
C PHE A 14 -11.89 -11.02 42.41
N MET A 15 -12.56 -11.62 41.45
CA MET A 15 -11.97 -12.08 40.18
C MET A 15 -11.75 -10.85 39.28
N SER A 16 -10.50 -10.38 39.22
CA SER A 16 -10.08 -9.33 38.30
C SER A 16 -10.05 -9.88 36.87
N LEU A 17 -11.00 -9.53 36.03
CA LEU A 17 -10.99 -9.83 34.60
C LEU A 17 -9.94 -8.94 33.91
N PRO A 18 -9.06 -9.49 33.04
CA PRO A 18 -8.16 -8.65 32.27
C PRO A 18 -8.96 -7.82 31.27
N ALA A 19 -8.77 -6.50 31.31
CA ALA A 19 -9.31 -5.58 30.31
C ALA A 19 -8.67 -5.90 28.94
N VAL A 20 -9.45 -6.48 28.05
CA VAL A 20 -9.06 -6.62 26.65
C VAL A 20 -9.05 -5.23 26.04
N SER A 21 -7.84 -4.69 25.78
CA SER A 21 -7.66 -3.45 25.03
C SER A 21 -8.19 -3.69 23.61
N GLN A 22 -9.38 -3.19 23.33
CA GLN A 22 -9.89 -3.11 21.97
C GLN A 22 -9.02 -2.10 21.21
N THR A 23 -8.17 -2.57 20.31
CA THR A 23 -7.54 -1.74 19.30
C THR A 23 -8.66 -1.07 18.50
N LYS A 24 -8.83 0.22 18.74
CA LYS A 24 -9.80 1.06 18.01
C LYS A 24 -9.40 1.02 16.53
N ALA A 25 -10.13 0.24 15.74
CA ALA A 25 -10.05 0.30 14.30
C ALA A 25 -10.26 1.76 13.88
N ALA A 26 -9.32 2.31 13.09
CA ALA A 26 -9.44 3.66 12.57
C ALA A 26 -10.80 3.79 11.87
N ALA A 27 -11.59 4.78 12.27
CA ALA A 27 -12.87 5.06 11.64
C ALA A 27 -12.64 5.30 10.13
N PRO A 28 -13.49 4.78 9.23
CA PRO A 28 -13.36 5.06 7.81
C PRO A 28 -13.36 6.57 7.58
N ALA A 29 -12.40 7.08 6.82
CA ALA A 29 -12.35 8.48 6.44
C ALA A 29 -13.70 8.87 5.81
N ALA A 30 -14.28 9.99 6.26
CA ALA A 30 -15.57 10.46 5.76
C ALA A 30 -15.43 10.86 4.28
N GLY A 31 -15.90 10.01 3.36
CA GLY A 31 -15.86 10.26 1.92
C GLY A 31 -15.48 9.01 1.09
N PRO A 32 -15.55 9.11 -0.26
CA PRO A 32 -15.15 8.00 -1.12
C PRO A 32 -13.65 7.72 -1.01
N SER A 33 -13.26 6.43 -1.05
CA SER A 33 -11.86 6.02 -1.06
C SER A 33 -11.09 6.64 -2.22
N LEU A 34 -9.76 6.74 -2.10
CA LEU A 34 -8.93 7.25 -3.20
C LEU A 34 -9.14 6.41 -4.47
N TYR A 35 -9.31 5.09 -4.34
CA TYR A 35 -9.68 4.20 -5.46
C TYR A 35 -10.90 4.71 -6.25
N LYS A 36 -11.99 5.08 -5.55
CA LYS A 36 -13.19 5.62 -6.20
C LYS A 36 -12.93 6.99 -6.82
N ARG A 37 -12.17 7.84 -6.16
CA ARG A 37 -11.82 9.19 -6.66
C ARG A 37 -10.90 9.13 -7.89
N LEU A 38 -10.06 8.08 -8.01
CA LEU A 38 -9.22 7.82 -9.18
C LEU A 38 -9.99 7.22 -10.36
N GLY A 39 -11.28 6.90 -10.20
CA GLY A 39 -12.13 6.34 -11.26
C GLY A 39 -12.23 4.80 -11.25
N GLY A 40 -11.73 4.14 -10.22
CA GLY A 40 -11.84 2.69 -10.05
C GLY A 40 -10.83 1.89 -10.86
N TYR A 41 -11.12 0.58 -11.02
CA TYR A 41 -10.17 -0.39 -11.57
C TYR A 41 -9.73 -0.05 -13.01
N ASP A 42 -10.67 0.27 -13.89
CA ASP A 42 -10.36 0.51 -15.32
C ASP A 42 -9.50 1.76 -15.51
N ALA A 43 -9.75 2.81 -14.73
CA ALA A 43 -8.94 4.02 -14.77
C ALA A 43 -7.51 3.75 -14.23
N ILE A 44 -7.37 3.02 -13.12
CA ILE A 44 -6.08 2.60 -12.58
C ILE A 44 -5.34 1.72 -13.59
N ALA A 45 -6.03 0.79 -14.26
CA ALA A 45 -5.45 -0.06 -15.26
C ALA A 45 -4.91 0.75 -16.46
N ALA A 46 -5.68 1.70 -16.98
CA ALA A 46 -5.27 2.55 -18.10
C ALA A 46 -4.04 3.43 -17.73
N VAL A 47 -4.02 4.01 -16.53
CA VAL A 47 -2.86 4.75 -16.02
C VAL A 47 -1.65 3.83 -15.89
N THR A 48 -1.84 2.64 -15.35
CA THR A 48 -0.75 1.65 -15.19
C THR A 48 -0.18 1.23 -16.54
N ASP A 49 -1.00 1.04 -17.57
CA ASP A 49 -0.55 0.67 -18.91
C ASP A 49 0.38 1.73 -19.49
N ASP A 50 0.02 3.01 -19.43
CA ASP A 50 0.88 4.11 -19.88
C ASP A 50 2.16 4.22 -19.06
N PHE A 51 2.06 4.09 -17.73
CA PHE A 51 3.21 4.16 -16.83
C PHE A 51 4.22 3.03 -17.10
N VAL A 52 3.76 1.80 -17.26
CA VAL A 52 4.63 0.65 -17.58
C VAL A 52 5.34 0.86 -18.93
N VAL A 53 4.64 1.36 -19.95
CA VAL A 53 5.27 1.71 -21.23
C VAL A 53 6.38 2.73 -21.04
N ARG A 54 6.15 3.79 -20.25
CA ARG A 54 7.18 4.80 -19.94
C ARG A 54 8.37 4.21 -19.21
N LEU A 55 8.15 3.36 -18.21
CA LEU A 55 9.24 2.68 -17.48
C LEU A 55 10.09 1.81 -18.43
N VAL A 56 9.46 1.03 -19.31
CA VAL A 56 10.18 0.14 -20.25
C VAL A 56 10.95 0.91 -21.31
N THR A 57 10.43 2.05 -21.75
CA THR A 57 11.05 2.85 -22.83
C THR A 57 12.05 3.90 -22.31
N ASP A 58 12.04 4.20 -21.03
CA ASP A 58 13.02 5.11 -20.42
C ASP A 58 14.41 4.50 -20.43
N LYS A 59 15.43 5.29 -20.79
CA LYS A 59 16.82 4.79 -20.92
C LYS A 59 17.44 4.39 -19.59
N GLN A 60 17.02 5.03 -18.50
CA GLN A 60 17.58 4.80 -17.17
C GLN A 60 16.84 3.66 -16.48
N ILE A 61 15.52 3.66 -16.52
CA ILE A 61 14.67 2.69 -15.80
C ILE A 61 14.50 1.40 -16.58
N GLY A 62 14.41 1.48 -17.91
CA GLY A 62 14.20 0.31 -18.77
C GLY A 62 15.25 -0.79 -18.58
N ARG A 63 16.47 -0.43 -18.14
CA ARG A 63 17.53 -1.42 -17.85
C ARG A 63 17.14 -2.48 -16.82
N PHE A 64 16.25 -2.16 -15.87
CA PHE A 64 15.75 -3.10 -14.87
C PHE A 64 14.70 -4.07 -15.43
N LEU A 65 14.19 -3.78 -16.63
CA LEU A 65 13.08 -4.50 -17.26
C LEU A 65 13.54 -5.25 -18.52
N VAL A 66 14.83 -5.14 -18.88
CA VAL A 66 15.44 -5.86 -20.02
C VAL A 66 15.34 -7.37 -19.77
N GLY A 67 14.99 -8.13 -20.83
CA GLY A 67 14.91 -9.59 -20.80
C GLY A 67 13.63 -10.16 -20.17
N LEU A 68 12.71 -9.32 -19.71
CA LEU A 68 11.40 -9.82 -19.27
C LEU A 68 10.62 -10.41 -20.45
N SER A 69 10.15 -11.65 -20.30
CA SER A 69 9.21 -12.27 -21.23
C SER A 69 7.86 -11.52 -21.23
N ASP A 70 7.06 -11.71 -22.27
CA ASP A 70 5.73 -11.08 -22.34
C ASP A 70 4.83 -11.50 -21.18
N SER A 71 4.92 -12.75 -20.73
CA SER A 71 4.19 -13.21 -19.53
C SER A 71 4.67 -12.52 -18.24
N SER A 72 5.98 -12.23 -18.13
CA SER A 72 6.53 -11.47 -16.99
C SER A 72 6.09 -10.01 -17.01
N LYS A 73 6.03 -9.38 -18.20
CA LYS A 73 5.52 -8.02 -18.38
C LYS A 73 4.02 -7.94 -18.04
N ALA A 74 3.23 -8.91 -18.50
CA ALA A 74 1.80 -8.98 -18.16
C ALA A 74 1.59 -9.13 -16.65
N ARG A 75 2.39 -9.95 -15.99
CA ARG A 75 2.35 -10.10 -14.52
C ARG A 75 2.79 -8.83 -13.79
N LEU A 76 3.86 -8.17 -14.26
CA LEU A 76 4.30 -6.88 -13.73
C LEU A 76 3.17 -5.85 -13.79
N ARG A 77 2.55 -5.70 -14.95
CA ARG A 77 1.41 -4.82 -15.16
C ARG A 77 0.27 -5.14 -14.19
N GLN A 78 -0.13 -6.41 -14.07
CA GLN A 78 -1.21 -6.82 -13.18
C GLN A 78 -0.88 -6.55 -11.72
N ASN A 79 0.35 -6.83 -11.30
CA ASN A 79 0.81 -6.54 -9.94
C ASN A 79 0.73 -5.04 -9.61
N PHE A 80 1.10 -4.15 -10.54
CA PHE A 80 0.93 -2.71 -10.34
C PHE A 80 -0.54 -2.31 -10.17
N VAL A 81 -1.43 -2.82 -11.03
CA VAL A 81 -2.86 -2.53 -10.93
C VAL A 81 -3.42 -2.97 -9.58
N ASP A 82 -3.15 -4.21 -9.17
CA ASP A 82 -3.67 -4.76 -7.92
C ASP A 82 -3.10 -4.05 -6.69
N GLN A 83 -1.81 -3.71 -6.71
CA GLN A 83 -1.16 -2.99 -5.63
C GLN A 83 -1.75 -1.59 -5.46
N VAL A 84 -1.90 -0.83 -6.56
CA VAL A 84 -2.50 0.51 -6.51
C VAL A 84 -3.97 0.43 -6.09
N CYS A 85 -4.73 -0.51 -6.66
CA CYS A 85 -6.13 -0.73 -6.31
C CYS A 85 -6.28 -1.01 -4.81
N GLN A 86 -5.52 -1.95 -4.25
CA GLN A 86 -5.55 -2.28 -2.82
C GLN A 86 -5.09 -1.10 -1.96
N ALA A 87 -3.98 -0.47 -2.29
CA ALA A 87 -3.41 0.62 -1.50
C ALA A 87 -4.29 1.87 -1.47
N THR A 88 -5.14 2.06 -2.48
CA THR A 88 -6.08 3.19 -2.57
C THR A 88 -7.48 2.89 -2.01
N GLY A 89 -7.67 1.70 -1.40
CA GLY A 89 -8.93 1.29 -0.78
C GLY A 89 -9.94 0.70 -1.77
N GLY A 90 -9.45 0.07 -2.84
CA GLY A 90 -10.23 -0.73 -3.77
C GLY A 90 -10.40 -2.18 -3.30
N PRO A 91 -11.19 -2.98 -4.05
CA PRO A 91 -11.53 -4.35 -3.68
C PRO A 91 -10.47 -5.40 -4.08
N CYS A 92 -9.37 -4.98 -4.70
CA CYS A 92 -8.33 -5.90 -5.18
C CYS A 92 -7.54 -6.49 -4.01
N VAL A 93 -6.96 -7.67 -4.26
CA VAL A 93 -6.02 -8.31 -3.34
C VAL A 93 -4.69 -8.46 -4.07
N TYR A 94 -3.67 -7.76 -3.60
CA TYR A 94 -2.33 -7.91 -4.13
C TYR A 94 -1.71 -9.23 -3.63
N VAL A 95 -1.34 -10.08 -4.57
CA VAL A 95 -0.74 -11.41 -4.29
C VAL A 95 0.71 -11.50 -4.75
N GLY A 96 1.30 -10.39 -5.17
CA GLY A 96 2.71 -10.31 -5.57
C GLY A 96 3.68 -10.39 -4.37
N ARG A 97 4.98 -10.33 -4.67
CA ARG A 97 6.01 -10.18 -3.63
C ARG A 97 5.90 -8.80 -2.98
N ASP A 98 6.22 -8.70 -1.68
CA ASP A 98 6.34 -7.41 -1.03
C ASP A 98 7.36 -6.52 -1.76
N THR A 99 7.19 -5.21 -1.61
CA THR A 99 7.98 -4.20 -2.34
C THR A 99 9.48 -4.39 -2.16
N LYS A 100 9.93 -4.62 -0.93
CA LYS A 100 11.35 -4.80 -0.62
C LYS A 100 11.94 -6.05 -1.29
N THR A 101 11.23 -7.17 -1.19
CA THR A 101 11.64 -8.43 -1.82
C THR A 101 11.63 -8.33 -3.35
N ALA A 102 10.67 -7.60 -3.93
CA ALA A 102 10.56 -7.42 -5.38
C ALA A 102 11.71 -6.59 -5.99
N HIS A 103 12.27 -5.66 -5.21
CA HIS A 103 13.32 -4.73 -5.69
C HIS A 103 14.73 -5.10 -5.18
N LYS A 104 14.84 -6.06 -4.26
CA LYS A 104 16.11 -6.47 -3.67
C LYS A 104 17.10 -6.95 -4.72
N GLY A 105 18.31 -6.39 -4.68
CA GLY A 105 19.43 -6.77 -5.55
C GLY A 105 19.42 -6.09 -6.92
N LEU A 106 18.44 -5.23 -7.22
CA LEU A 106 18.41 -4.46 -8.46
C LEU A 106 19.39 -3.28 -8.44
N GLY A 107 19.85 -2.85 -7.26
CA GLY A 107 20.76 -1.72 -7.10
C GLY A 107 20.13 -0.38 -7.48
N ILE A 108 18.83 -0.24 -7.26
CA ILE A 108 18.08 0.99 -7.54
C ILE A 108 18.63 2.14 -6.70
N THR A 109 18.93 3.26 -7.36
CA THR A 109 19.46 4.47 -6.74
C THR A 109 18.37 5.49 -6.45
N GLY A 110 18.71 6.52 -5.64
CA GLY A 110 17.84 7.67 -5.45
C GLY A 110 17.47 8.37 -6.76
N SER A 111 18.42 8.48 -7.71
CA SER A 111 18.17 9.04 -9.04
C SER A 111 17.19 8.18 -9.86
N ASP A 112 17.27 6.85 -9.79
CA ASP A 112 16.32 5.97 -10.48
C ASP A 112 14.91 6.15 -9.92
N TRP A 113 14.80 6.29 -8.61
CA TRP A 113 13.54 6.59 -7.94
C TRP A 113 12.94 7.92 -8.45
N ASP A 114 13.73 8.99 -8.48
CA ASP A 114 13.27 10.31 -8.88
C ASP A 114 12.79 10.32 -10.34
N VAL A 115 13.48 9.60 -11.24
CA VAL A 115 13.03 9.41 -12.62
C VAL A 115 11.71 8.65 -12.67
N SER A 116 11.58 7.56 -11.91
CA SER A 116 10.34 6.76 -11.87
C SER A 116 9.15 7.59 -11.38
N VAL A 117 9.33 8.39 -10.32
CA VAL A 117 8.29 9.29 -9.82
C VAL A 117 7.92 10.36 -10.86
N LYS A 118 8.89 10.94 -11.56
CA LYS A 118 8.64 11.89 -12.66
C LYS A 118 7.78 11.25 -13.76
N LEU A 119 8.12 10.04 -14.20
CA LEU A 119 7.33 9.31 -15.21
C LEU A 119 5.91 9.04 -14.74
N LEU A 120 5.71 8.73 -13.45
CA LEU A 120 4.38 8.57 -12.86
C LEU A 120 3.60 9.88 -12.90
N VAL A 121 4.21 11.00 -12.48
CA VAL A 121 3.56 12.34 -12.52
C VAL A 121 3.15 12.68 -13.93
N GLU A 122 4.02 12.51 -14.92
CA GLU A 122 3.71 12.75 -16.34
C GLU A 122 2.54 11.90 -16.84
N THR A 123 2.46 10.64 -16.38
CA THR A 123 1.33 9.76 -16.68
C THR A 123 0.04 10.30 -16.07
N LEU A 124 0.06 10.66 -14.79
CA LEU A 124 -1.12 11.20 -14.09
C LEU A 124 -1.60 12.51 -14.73
N ASP A 125 -0.68 13.34 -15.21
CA ASP A 125 -0.99 14.58 -15.93
C ASP A 125 -1.65 14.29 -17.29
N LYS A 126 -1.14 13.31 -18.04
CA LYS A 126 -1.74 12.85 -19.31
C LYS A 126 -3.19 12.41 -19.12
N PHE A 127 -3.49 11.71 -18.03
CA PHE A 127 -4.84 11.26 -17.69
C PHE A 127 -5.67 12.34 -16.97
N LYS A 128 -5.13 13.55 -16.81
CA LYS A 128 -5.82 14.69 -16.16
C LYS A 128 -6.31 14.37 -14.74
N VAL A 129 -5.54 13.56 -14.01
CA VAL A 129 -5.84 13.26 -12.61
C VAL A 129 -5.80 14.55 -11.80
N PRO A 130 -6.84 14.89 -11.01
CA PRO A 130 -6.86 16.12 -10.23
C PRO A 130 -5.70 16.19 -9.23
N GLN A 131 -5.24 17.38 -8.89
CA GLN A 131 -4.05 17.57 -8.05
C GLN A 131 -4.14 16.85 -6.70
N LYS A 132 -5.30 16.94 -6.04
CA LYS A 132 -5.50 16.27 -4.75
C LYS A 132 -5.31 14.76 -4.83
N GLU A 133 -5.85 14.11 -5.86
CA GLU A 133 -5.71 12.67 -6.09
C GLU A 133 -4.27 12.28 -6.44
N LYS A 134 -3.56 13.13 -7.18
CA LYS A 134 -2.12 12.95 -7.43
C LYS A 134 -1.33 13.02 -6.13
N ASP A 135 -1.57 14.02 -5.31
CA ASP A 135 -0.86 14.20 -4.03
C ASP A 135 -1.11 13.01 -3.08
N ASP A 136 -2.38 12.57 -2.97
CA ASP A 136 -2.76 11.43 -2.15
C ASP A 136 -2.07 10.13 -2.65
N LEU A 137 -2.02 9.90 -3.97
CA LEU A 137 -1.36 8.73 -4.55
C LEU A 137 0.16 8.79 -4.40
N LEU A 138 0.76 9.96 -4.65
CA LEU A 138 2.21 10.15 -4.51
C LEU A 138 2.67 10.02 -3.05
N ALA A 139 1.84 10.36 -2.07
CA ALA A 139 2.14 10.11 -0.67
C ALA A 139 2.24 8.59 -0.38
N ILE A 140 1.31 7.78 -0.93
CA ILE A 140 1.36 6.32 -0.83
C ILE A 140 2.64 5.78 -1.50
N VAL A 141 2.92 6.21 -2.73
CA VAL A 141 4.12 5.79 -3.47
C VAL A 141 5.39 6.16 -2.70
N SER A 142 5.47 7.38 -2.17
CA SER A 142 6.64 7.87 -1.44
C SER A 142 6.94 7.06 -0.18
N SER A 143 5.92 6.49 0.45
CA SER A 143 6.12 5.61 1.61
C SER A 143 6.89 4.32 1.29
N LEU A 144 6.93 3.93 0.01
CA LEU A 144 7.64 2.73 -0.46
C LEU A 144 9.12 3.00 -0.80
N LYS A 145 9.56 4.27 -0.80
CA LYS A 145 10.93 4.65 -1.23
C LYS A 145 12.02 3.86 -0.50
N ALA A 146 11.88 3.70 0.81
CA ALA A 146 12.87 3.01 1.65
C ALA A 146 12.99 1.50 1.33
N ASP A 147 11.93 0.90 0.77
CA ASP A 147 11.93 -0.51 0.37
C ASP A 147 12.41 -0.72 -1.07
N ILE A 148 12.50 0.35 -1.88
CA ILE A 148 12.87 0.31 -3.29
C ILE A 148 14.31 0.77 -3.51
N VAL A 149 14.72 1.85 -2.85
CA VAL A 149 16.06 2.45 -3.03
C VAL A 149 17.08 1.69 -2.19
N GLU A 150 18.04 1.06 -2.86
CA GLU A 150 19.14 0.32 -2.22
C GLU A 150 20.42 1.16 -2.07
N LYS A 151 20.56 2.18 -2.91
CA LYS A 151 21.74 3.07 -2.93
C LYS A 151 21.26 4.52 -2.88
N PRO A 152 21.64 5.28 -1.86
CA PRO A 152 21.29 6.69 -1.75
C PRO A 152 21.90 7.54 -2.88
#